data_0e1fced8e49e8365cd79b91201b865bb
#
_entry.id   0e1fced8e49e8365cd79b91201b865bb
#
_cell.length_a   1.000
_cell.length_b   1.000
_cell.length_c   1.000
_cell.angle_alpha   90.00
_cell.angle_beta   90.00
_cell.angle_gamma   90.00
#
_symmetry.space_group_name_H-M   'P 1'
#
loop_
_entity.id
_entity.type
_entity.pdbx_description
1 polymer ?
#
loop_
_entity_poly.entity_id
_entity_poly.type
_entity_poly.pdbx_seq_one_letter_code
_entity_poly.pdbx_strand_id
1 'polypeptide(L)'
;MRKIKIGLALGSGAARGCSHIGVINALKKVGIEIDIVAGCSIGSLVGAAYACDRLSALEDWVASFSYWDVLRLMDLSWQRGGLLRGERVFNQYREIMPETEIENCSRRFAAVATNLSTGRELWFTEGDLHLAIRASCSIPGLMAPVAHNGYWLVDGAVVNPIPISLTRALGADIVIAVDLQHDAHLMQQDLLSFNVSEENSENGDSLPWHARLKERLGSITTRRAVTAPTATEIMTTSIQVLENRLKRNRMAGDPPDILIQPVCPQISTLDFHRAHAAIAAGQLAVEKKMDELLPLVRTNI
;
A
#
# COMPACT_ATOMS: atom_id res chain seq x y z
N MET A 1 31.51 17.49 -12.79
CA MET A 1 30.86 16.97 -11.55
C MET A 1 29.96 15.80 -11.96
N ARG A 2 29.89 14.73 -11.17
CA ARG A 2 28.91 13.65 -11.41
C ARG A 2 27.51 14.17 -11.13
N LYS A 3 26.51 13.89 -12.01
CA LYS A 3 25.08 14.19 -11.74
C LYS A 3 24.64 13.43 -10.49
N ILE A 4 24.01 14.14 -9.55
CA ILE A 4 23.37 13.53 -8.36
C ILE A 4 22.16 12.72 -8.84
N LYS A 5 22.07 11.46 -8.43
CA LYS A 5 20.95 10.57 -8.77
C LYS A 5 19.92 10.58 -7.66
N ILE A 6 18.69 10.94 -8.01
CA ILE A 6 17.55 10.93 -7.11
C ILE A 6 16.81 9.60 -7.26
N GLY A 7 16.69 8.88 -6.15
CA GLY A 7 15.93 7.64 -6.06
C GLY A 7 14.59 7.85 -5.35
N LEU A 8 13.57 7.14 -5.81
CA LEU A 8 12.22 7.12 -5.24
C LEU A 8 11.91 5.73 -4.68
N ALA A 9 11.73 5.63 -3.37
CA ALA A 9 11.32 4.42 -2.67
C ALA A 9 9.80 4.45 -2.43
N LEU A 10 9.05 3.64 -3.17
CA LEU A 10 7.59 3.58 -3.10
C LEU A 10 7.14 2.44 -2.19
N GLY A 11 6.53 2.79 -1.06
CA GLY A 11 6.09 1.84 -0.05
C GLY A 11 4.84 1.06 -0.40
N SER A 12 4.57 0.01 0.40
CA SER A 12 3.32 -0.75 0.39
C SER A 12 2.15 0.09 0.91
N GLY A 13 0.90 -0.31 0.59
CA GLY A 13 -0.29 0.40 1.10
C GLY A 13 -1.60 0.08 0.41
N ALA A 14 -1.66 -0.95 -0.42
CA ALA A 14 -2.85 -1.39 -1.17
C ALA A 14 -3.55 -0.22 -1.91
N ALA A 15 -4.86 0.02 -1.75
CA ALA A 15 -5.60 1.06 -2.48
C ALA A 15 -5.07 2.49 -2.23
N ARG A 16 -4.48 2.75 -1.06
CA ARG A 16 -3.78 4.03 -0.79
C ARG A 16 -2.60 4.27 -1.73
N GLY A 17 -2.11 3.21 -2.39
CA GLY A 17 -1.02 3.27 -3.38
C GLY A 17 -1.28 4.17 -4.57
N CYS A 18 -2.54 4.45 -4.91
CA CYS A 18 -2.84 5.45 -5.92
C CYS A 18 -2.29 6.86 -5.58
N SER A 19 -2.00 7.14 -4.30
CA SER A 19 -1.33 8.40 -3.91
C SER A 19 0.12 8.50 -4.41
N HIS A 20 0.79 7.38 -4.70
CA HIS A 20 2.10 7.41 -5.36
C HIS A 20 2.06 8.13 -6.71
N ILE A 21 0.96 7.97 -7.47
CA ILE A 21 0.74 8.67 -8.74
C ILE A 21 0.75 10.19 -8.50
N GLY A 22 0.00 10.64 -7.49
CA GLY A 22 -0.05 12.05 -7.11
C GLY A 22 1.29 12.60 -6.66
N VAL A 23 2.05 11.82 -5.88
CA VAL A 23 3.41 12.18 -5.45
C VAL A 23 4.33 12.34 -6.67
N ILE A 24 4.35 11.38 -7.58
CA ILE A 24 5.22 11.41 -8.76
C ILE A 24 4.86 12.61 -9.67
N ASN A 25 3.57 12.83 -9.91
CA ASN A 25 3.09 13.96 -10.72
C ASN A 25 3.49 15.31 -10.10
N ALA A 26 3.38 15.45 -8.78
CA ALA A 26 3.77 16.67 -8.09
C ALA A 26 5.29 16.90 -8.08
N LEU A 27 6.10 15.85 -7.86
CA LEU A 27 7.56 15.93 -7.97
C LEU A 27 8.00 16.35 -9.38
N LYS A 28 7.40 15.75 -10.41
CA LYS A 28 7.65 16.13 -11.82
C LYS A 28 7.26 17.59 -12.09
N LYS A 29 6.11 18.05 -11.58
CA LYS A 29 5.63 19.43 -11.76
C LYS A 29 6.57 20.46 -11.16
N VAL A 30 7.24 20.15 -10.05
CA VAL A 30 8.23 21.04 -9.42
C VAL A 30 9.65 20.86 -10.00
N GLY A 31 9.83 20.06 -11.03
CA GLY A 31 11.11 19.91 -11.74
C GLY A 31 12.08 18.92 -11.08
N ILE A 32 11.61 18.02 -10.21
CA ILE A 32 12.42 16.96 -9.64
C ILE A 32 12.37 15.74 -10.57
N GLU A 33 13.50 15.42 -11.18
CA GLU A 33 13.69 14.24 -12.02
C GLU A 33 14.12 13.04 -11.15
N ILE A 34 13.40 11.93 -11.27
CA ILE A 34 13.72 10.68 -10.58
C ILE A 34 14.49 9.78 -11.56
N ASP A 35 15.71 9.40 -11.18
CA ASP A 35 16.59 8.52 -11.96
C ASP A 35 16.37 7.03 -11.65
N ILE A 36 15.98 6.72 -10.42
CA ILE A 36 15.90 5.35 -9.87
C ILE A 36 14.58 5.18 -9.12
N VAL A 37 13.89 4.06 -9.33
CA VAL A 37 12.65 3.72 -8.63
C VAL A 37 12.76 2.33 -8.03
N ALA A 38 12.48 2.21 -6.74
CA ALA A 38 12.29 0.92 -6.09
C ALA A 38 10.89 0.85 -5.46
N GLY A 39 10.18 -0.24 -5.68
CA GLY A 39 8.80 -0.40 -5.22
C GLY A 39 8.56 -1.66 -4.40
N CYS A 40 7.61 -1.56 -3.48
CA CYS A 40 7.07 -2.68 -2.70
C CYS A 40 5.56 -2.74 -2.86
N SER A 41 5.02 -3.92 -3.18
CA SER A 41 3.58 -4.15 -3.35
C SER A 41 3.00 -3.18 -4.39
N ILE A 42 1.95 -2.45 -4.05
CA ILE A 42 1.38 -1.41 -4.93
C ILE A 42 2.43 -0.38 -5.37
N GLY A 43 3.44 -0.12 -4.56
CA GLY A 43 4.56 0.75 -4.92
C GLY A 43 5.39 0.18 -6.07
N SER A 44 5.49 -1.16 -6.21
CA SER A 44 6.15 -1.78 -7.36
C SER A 44 5.34 -1.61 -8.64
N LEU A 45 4.01 -1.73 -8.55
CA LEU A 45 3.10 -1.55 -9.69
C LEU A 45 3.14 -0.10 -10.21
N VAL A 46 3.01 0.89 -9.32
CA VAL A 46 3.08 2.31 -9.70
C VAL A 46 4.48 2.69 -10.14
N GLY A 47 5.51 2.18 -9.45
CA GLY A 47 6.91 2.43 -9.77
C GLY A 47 7.31 1.92 -11.14
N ALA A 48 6.87 0.73 -11.53
CA ALA A 48 7.08 0.16 -12.85
C ALA A 48 6.41 1.00 -13.94
N ALA A 49 5.14 1.40 -13.73
CA ALA A 49 4.44 2.25 -14.68
C ALA A 49 5.17 3.59 -14.89
N TYR A 50 5.69 4.17 -13.81
CA TYR A 50 6.51 5.38 -13.93
C TYR A 50 7.85 5.12 -14.62
N ALA A 51 8.55 4.05 -14.26
CA ALA A 51 9.84 3.72 -14.86
C ALA A 51 9.76 3.44 -16.37
N CYS A 52 8.64 2.90 -16.83
CA CYS A 52 8.39 2.60 -18.26
C CYS A 52 7.56 3.69 -18.98
N ASP A 53 7.46 4.91 -18.42
CA ASP A 53 6.71 6.04 -19.01
C ASP A 53 5.21 5.76 -19.28
N ARG A 54 4.60 4.91 -18.44
CA ARG A 54 3.17 4.51 -18.51
C ARG A 54 2.33 5.06 -17.36
N LEU A 55 2.85 6.00 -16.58
CA LEU A 55 2.15 6.50 -15.40
C LEU A 55 0.78 7.10 -15.73
N SER A 56 0.66 7.84 -16.85
CA SER A 56 -0.61 8.42 -17.28
C SER A 56 -1.65 7.34 -17.63
N ALA A 57 -1.23 6.29 -18.35
CA ALA A 57 -2.13 5.17 -18.66
C ALA A 57 -2.59 4.43 -17.40
N LEU A 58 -1.70 4.29 -16.39
CA LEU A 58 -2.07 3.74 -15.10
C LEU A 58 -3.06 4.65 -14.36
N GLU A 59 -2.82 5.97 -14.37
CA GLU A 59 -3.71 6.97 -13.74
C GLU A 59 -5.11 6.90 -14.32
N ASP A 60 -5.23 6.90 -15.65
CA ASP A 60 -6.51 6.80 -16.37
C ASP A 60 -7.23 5.48 -16.01
N TRP A 61 -6.48 4.38 -15.96
CA TRP A 61 -7.03 3.07 -15.64
C TRP A 61 -7.59 3.02 -14.20
N VAL A 62 -6.80 3.43 -13.19
CA VAL A 62 -7.30 3.39 -11.79
C VAL A 62 -8.39 4.43 -11.53
N ALA A 63 -8.37 5.57 -12.26
CA ALA A 63 -9.42 6.59 -12.19
C ALA A 63 -10.75 6.12 -12.75
N SER A 64 -10.74 5.15 -13.67
CA SER A 64 -11.94 4.58 -14.28
C SER A 64 -12.69 3.61 -13.34
N PHE A 65 -12.10 3.17 -12.22
CA PHE A 65 -12.69 2.16 -11.37
C PHE A 65 -13.92 2.68 -10.62
N SER A 66 -15.04 2.01 -10.82
CA SER A 66 -16.19 2.06 -9.93
C SER A 66 -16.05 0.98 -8.83
N TYR A 67 -16.86 1.08 -7.79
CA TYR A 67 -16.94 0.03 -6.75
C TYR A 67 -17.22 -1.36 -7.34
N TRP A 68 -18.08 -1.43 -8.36
CA TRP A 68 -18.43 -2.69 -9.03
C TRP A 68 -17.30 -3.27 -9.87
N ASP A 69 -16.46 -2.41 -10.46
CA ASP A 69 -15.29 -2.85 -11.22
C ASP A 69 -14.26 -3.48 -10.31
N VAL A 70 -14.02 -2.87 -9.14
CA VAL A 70 -13.15 -3.46 -8.11
C VAL A 70 -13.64 -4.85 -7.70
N LEU A 71 -14.96 -5.00 -7.43
CA LEU A 71 -15.53 -6.31 -7.09
C LEU A 71 -15.40 -7.34 -8.22
N ARG A 72 -15.54 -6.93 -9.48
CA ARG A 72 -15.37 -7.81 -10.65
C ARG A 72 -13.92 -8.25 -10.87
N LEU A 73 -12.98 -7.39 -10.49
CA LEU A 73 -11.55 -7.71 -10.56
C LEU A 73 -11.10 -8.65 -9.44
N MET A 74 -11.88 -8.75 -8.35
CA MET A 74 -11.66 -9.71 -7.28
C MET A 74 -12.09 -11.11 -7.77
N ASP A 75 -11.15 -11.83 -8.39
CA ASP A 75 -11.33 -13.21 -8.79
C ASP A 75 -11.18 -14.15 -7.58
N LEU A 76 -12.32 -14.44 -6.92
CA LEU A 76 -12.36 -15.32 -5.75
C LEU A 76 -11.80 -16.72 -6.10
N SER A 77 -10.93 -17.21 -5.25
CA SER A 77 -10.33 -18.54 -5.37
C SER A 77 -10.62 -19.36 -4.12
N TRP A 78 -11.18 -20.54 -4.31
CA TRP A 78 -11.30 -21.56 -3.27
C TRP A 78 -10.10 -22.52 -3.26
N GLN A 79 -9.07 -22.24 -4.06
CA GLN A 79 -7.86 -23.06 -4.13
C GLN A 79 -6.86 -22.68 -3.03
N ARG A 80 -5.95 -23.60 -2.72
CA ARG A 80 -4.92 -23.40 -1.70
C ARG A 80 -4.04 -22.18 -2.04
N GLY A 81 -3.83 -21.28 -1.07
CA GLY A 81 -2.82 -20.23 -1.15
C GLY A 81 -3.31 -18.78 -1.10
N GLY A 82 -4.61 -18.49 -1.28
CA GLY A 82 -5.16 -17.12 -1.19
C GLY A 82 -6.63 -17.05 -1.53
N LEU A 83 -7.31 -16.00 -1.06
CA LEU A 83 -8.72 -15.72 -1.34
C LEU A 83 -8.93 -15.23 -2.78
N LEU A 84 -7.92 -14.58 -3.36
CA LEU A 84 -7.94 -14.02 -4.71
C LEU A 84 -6.80 -14.58 -5.55
N ARG A 85 -7.05 -14.87 -6.82
CA ARG A 85 -6.00 -15.21 -7.78
C ARG A 85 -5.27 -13.98 -8.28
N GLY A 86 -5.99 -12.87 -8.46
CA GLY A 86 -5.48 -11.61 -8.97
C GLY A 86 -5.19 -11.63 -10.47
N GLU A 87 -5.50 -12.71 -11.18
CA GLU A 87 -5.20 -12.85 -12.61
C GLU A 87 -5.87 -11.75 -13.43
N ARG A 88 -7.12 -11.39 -13.11
CA ARG A 88 -7.86 -10.36 -13.86
C ARG A 88 -7.21 -8.99 -13.75
N VAL A 89 -6.80 -8.60 -12.54
CA VAL A 89 -6.12 -7.31 -12.31
C VAL A 89 -4.79 -7.27 -13.07
N PHE A 90 -3.97 -8.32 -12.93
CA PHE A 90 -2.66 -8.34 -13.59
C PHE A 90 -2.74 -8.51 -15.11
N ASN A 91 -3.78 -9.17 -15.64
CA ASN A 91 -4.00 -9.23 -17.09
C ASN A 91 -4.37 -7.86 -17.64
N GLN A 92 -5.27 -7.09 -16.99
CA GLN A 92 -5.57 -5.72 -17.39
C GLN A 92 -4.36 -4.80 -17.24
N TYR A 93 -3.58 -4.98 -16.18
CA TYR A 93 -2.33 -4.22 -16.00
C TYR A 93 -1.35 -4.48 -17.15
N ARG A 94 -1.24 -5.72 -17.65
CA ARG A 94 -0.39 -6.05 -18.81
C ARG A 94 -0.83 -5.33 -20.08
N GLU A 95 -2.12 -5.07 -20.26
CA GLU A 95 -2.63 -4.35 -21.44
C GLU A 95 -2.14 -2.90 -21.47
N ILE A 96 -1.99 -2.25 -20.31
CA ILE A 96 -1.44 -0.90 -20.20
C ILE A 96 0.08 -0.86 -20.07
N MET A 97 0.71 -1.99 -19.77
CA MET A 97 2.15 -2.16 -19.57
C MET A 97 2.71 -3.17 -20.56
N PRO A 98 3.01 -2.74 -21.81
CA PRO A 98 3.52 -3.65 -22.85
C PRO A 98 4.98 -4.10 -22.62
N GLU A 99 5.75 -3.38 -21.78
CA GLU A 99 7.11 -3.75 -21.41
C GLU A 99 7.09 -5.05 -20.62
N THR A 100 7.98 -5.97 -20.96
CA THR A 100 8.07 -7.29 -20.35
C THR A 100 9.29 -7.48 -19.46
N GLU A 101 10.35 -6.71 -19.69
CA GLU A 101 11.63 -6.83 -19.00
C GLU A 101 11.98 -5.56 -18.23
N ILE A 102 12.52 -5.72 -17.03
CA ILE A 102 12.92 -4.61 -16.16
C ILE A 102 13.98 -3.73 -16.83
N GLU A 103 14.90 -4.33 -17.56
CA GLU A 103 16.00 -3.66 -18.24
C GLU A 103 15.54 -2.73 -19.37
N ASN A 104 14.34 -2.95 -19.88
CA ASN A 104 13.77 -2.14 -20.97
C ASN A 104 13.06 -0.88 -20.45
N CYS A 105 12.92 -0.71 -19.13
CA CYS A 105 12.34 0.50 -18.56
C CYS A 105 13.25 1.71 -18.81
N SER A 106 12.66 2.87 -19.09
CA SER A 106 13.40 4.13 -19.34
C SER A 106 14.17 4.63 -18.11
N ARG A 107 13.74 4.23 -16.92
CA ARG A 107 14.41 4.51 -15.63
C ARG A 107 14.80 3.23 -14.93
N ARG A 108 15.86 3.30 -14.15
CA ARG A 108 16.29 2.13 -13.37
C ARG A 108 15.22 1.76 -12.36
N PHE A 109 14.68 0.53 -12.49
CA PHE A 109 13.60 0.03 -11.67
C PHE A 109 14.02 -1.22 -10.90
N ALA A 110 13.44 -1.42 -9.70
CA ALA A 110 13.46 -2.69 -8.99
C ALA A 110 12.22 -2.87 -8.14
N ALA A 111 11.84 -4.13 -7.93
CA ALA A 111 10.78 -4.54 -7.02
C ALA A 111 11.32 -5.46 -5.93
N VAL A 112 10.75 -5.37 -4.72
CA VAL A 112 11.07 -6.29 -3.62
C VAL A 112 9.95 -7.30 -3.41
N ALA A 113 10.32 -8.57 -3.24
CA ALA A 113 9.43 -9.63 -2.78
C ALA A 113 10.06 -10.37 -1.60
N THR A 114 9.29 -11.23 -0.94
CA THR A 114 9.74 -12.06 0.18
C THR A 114 9.81 -13.51 -0.23
N ASN A 115 10.97 -14.14 -0.03
CA ASN A 115 11.08 -15.60 -0.12
C ASN A 115 10.47 -16.23 1.13
N LEU A 116 9.35 -16.93 0.97
CA LEU A 116 8.59 -17.48 2.08
C LEU A 116 9.35 -18.60 2.83
N SER A 117 10.24 -19.32 2.15
CA SER A 117 10.99 -20.42 2.76
C SER A 117 12.16 -19.94 3.63
N THR A 118 12.75 -18.80 3.27
CA THR A 118 13.97 -18.29 3.96
C THR A 118 13.72 -17.03 4.77
N GLY A 119 12.58 -16.35 4.58
CA GLY A 119 12.28 -15.05 5.16
C GLY A 119 13.17 -13.92 4.65
N ARG A 120 13.91 -14.11 3.56
CA ARG A 120 14.83 -13.12 2.99
C ARG A 120 14.14 -12.27 1.93
N GLU A 121 14.65 -11.05 1.77
CA GLU A 121 14.29 -10.19 0.62
C GLU A 121 14.80 -10.83 -0.68
N LEU A 122 13.98 -10.75 -1.72
CA LEU A 122 14.37 -10.98 -3.10
C LEU A 122 14.19 -9.66 -3.85
N TRP A 123 15.26 -9.20 -4.49
CA TRP A 123 15.27 -7.98 -5.30
C TRP A 123 15.22 -8.35 -6.77
N PHE A 124 14.14 -7.97 -7.43
CA PHE A 124 14.02 -8.05 -8.88
C PHE A 124 14.61 -6.79 -9.49
N THR A 125 15.82 -6.87 -10.01
CA THR A 125 16.55 -5.77 -10.65
C THR A 125 16.70 -5.96 -12.15
N GLU A 126 16.30 -7.15 -12.65
CA GLU A 126 16.37 -7.60 -14.04
C GLU A 126 15.34 -8.70 -14.28
N GLY A 127 15.07 -9.01 -15.57
CA GLY A 127 14.16 -10.06 -16.01
C GLY A 127 12.70 -9.65 -16.03
N ASP A 128 11.79 -10.63 -15.95
CA ASP A 128 10.35 -10.46 -16.16
C ASP A 128 9.73 -9.44 -15.18
N LEU A 129 9.33 -8.28 -15.74
CA LEU A 129 8.74 -7.16 -15.02
C LEU A 129 7.40 -7.54 -14.38
N HIS A 130 6.57 -8.30 -15.10
CA HIS A 130 5.23 -8.67 -14.62
C HIS A 130 5.29 -9.71 -13.50
N LEU A 131 6.25 -10.64 -13.59
CA LEU A 131 6.54 -11.59 -12.53
C LEU A 131 7.00 -10.85 -11.26
N ALA A 132 7.91 -9.90 -11.40
CA ALA A 132 8.44 -9.11 -10.30
C ALA A 132 7.32 -8.34 -9.55
N ILE A 133 6.45 -7.64 -10.30
CA ILE A 133 5.31 -6.91 -9.76
C ILE A 133 4.31 -7.87 -9.12
N ARG A 134 4.00 -9.00 -9.81
CA ARG A 134 3.05 -9.99 -9.29
C ARG A 134 3.53 -10.61 -7.98
N ALA A 135 4.83 -10.93 -7.87
CA ALA A 135 5.43 -11.45 -6.65
C ALA A 135 5.41 -10.41 -5.54
N SER A 136 5.80 -9.17 -5.85
CA SER A 136 5.80 -8.04 -4.90
C SER A 136 4.41 -7.72 -4.34
N CYS A 137 3.34 -7.99 -5.11
CA CYS A 137 1.95 -7.73 -4.72
C CYS A 137 1.22 -8.97 -4.14
N SER A 138 1.91 -10.08 -3.87
CA SER A 138 1.29 -11.30 -3.35
C SER A 138 1.03 -11.23 -1.85
N ILE A 139 0.04 -10.42 -1.44
CA ILE A 139 -0.32 -10.19 -0.04
C ILE A 139 -0.72 -11.50 0.64
N PRO A 140 -0.05 -11.91 1.74
CA PRO A 140 -0.35 -13.14 2.45
C PRO A 140 -1.82 -13.22 2.90
N GLY A 141 -2.47 -14.36 2.64
CA GLY A 141 -3.88 -14.59 2.97
C GLY A 141 -4.86 -13.99 1.97
N LEU A 142 -4.49 -12.94 1.23
CA LEU A 142 -5.34 -12.30 0.22
C LEU A 142 -5.02 -12.81 -1.19
N MET A 143 -3.75 -12.78 -1.59
CA MET A 143 -3.30 -13.15 -2.94
C MET A 143 -2.50 -14.46 -2.92
N ALA A 144 -2.65 -15.26 -3.96
CA ALA A 144 -1.86 -16.49 -4.10
C ALA A 144 -0.37 -16.16 -4.23
N PRO A 145 0.52 -16.95 -3.58
CA PRO A 145 1.97 -16.78 -3.71
C PRO A 145 2.43 -17.10 -5.15
N VAL A 146 3.57 -16.57 -5.53
CA VAL A 146 4.19 -16.80 -6.85
C VAL A 146 5.31 -17.83 -6.73
N ALA A 147 5.28 -18.86 -7.58
CA ALA A 147 6.38 -19.81 -7.70
C ALA A 147 7.50 -19.22 -8.56
N HIS A 148 8.72 -19.19 -8.05
CA HIS A 148 9.90 -18.69 -8.76
C HIS A 148 11.16 -19.42 -8.30
N ASN A 149 11.91 -20.00 -9.23
CA ASN A 149 13.19 -20.69 -8.99
C ASN A 149 13.16 -21.71 -7.82
N GLY A 150 12.06 -22.47 -7.70
CA GLY A 150 11.90 -23.49 -6.64
C GLY A 150 11.45 -22.94 -5.27
N TYR A 151 11.13 -21.66 -5.18
CA TYR A 151 10.64 -21.00 -3.97
C TYR A 151 9.25 -20.43 -4.18
N TRP A 152 8.53 -20.23 -3.07
CA TRP A 152 7.31 -19.44 -3.03
C TRP A 152 7.62 -18.02 -2.61
N LEU A 153 7.14 -17.05 -3.39
CA LEU A 153 7.30 -15.63 -3.12
C LEU A 153 5.97 -15.02 -2.68
N VAL A 154 6.04 -14.15 -1.70
CA VAL A 154 4.94 -13.33 -1.20
C VAL A 154 5.33 -11.86 -1.19
N ASP A 155 4.39 -10.98 -0.83
CA ASP A 155 4.55 -9.53 -0.83
C ASP A 155 5.84 -9.08 -0.13
N GLY A 156 6.50 -8.11 -0.73
CA GLY A 156 7.73 -7.54 -0.20
C GLY A 156 7.55 -6.83 1.14
N ALA A 157 6.34 -6.39 1.48
CA ALA A 157 6.05 -5.69 2.73
C ALA A 157 6.30 -6.53 3.98
N VAL A 158 6.29 -7.87 3.85
CA VAL A 158 6.63 -8.79 4.94
C VAL A 158 8.06 -8.57 5.46
N VAL A 159 8.99 -8.12 4.61
CA VAL A 159 10.42 -7.93 4.97
C VAL A 159 10.94 -6.52 4.73
N ASN A 160 10.39 -5.78 3.75
CA ASN A 160 10.84 -4.43 3.39
C ASN A 160 9.68 -3.55 2.86
N PRO A 161 8.82 -3.04 3.75
CA PRO A 161 7.63 -2.28 3.36
C PRO A 161 7.91 -0.99 2.58
N ILE A 162 9.07 -0.35 2.81
CA ILE A 162 9.54 0.83 2.07
C ILE A 162 10.98 0.55 1.65
N PRO A 163 11.27 0.32 0.36
CA PRO A 163 12.55 -0.23 -0.08
C PRO A 163 13.65 0.82 -0.21
N ILE A 164 13.95 1.56 0.88
CA ILE A 164 15.00 2.58 0.94
C ILE A 164 16.37 1.97 0.62
N SER A 165 16.71 0.86 1.30
CA SER A 165 17.98 0.15 1.13
C SER A 165 18.18 -0.34 -0.32
N LEU A 166 17.11 -0.85 -0.96
CA LEU A 166 17.15 -1.24 -2.37
C LEU A 166 17.40 -0.04 -3.29
N THR A 167 16.72 1.10 -3.02
CA THR A 167 16.91 2.33 -3.79
C THR A 167 18.36 2.82 -3.70
N ARG A 168 18.97 2.77 -2.51
CA ARG A 168 20.41 3.09 -2.33
C ARG A 168 21.32 2.10 -3.05
N ALA A 169 21.03 0.80 -2.96
CA ALA A 169 21.79 -0.24 -3.63
C ALA A 169 21.76 -0.10 -5.16
N LEU A 170 20.67 0.44 -5.72
CA LEU A 170 20.59 0.81 -7.13
C LEU A 170 21.43 2.03 -7.50
N GLY A 171 22.03 2.71 -6.53
CA GLY A 171 22.95 3.83 -6.74
C GLY A 171 22.32 5.20 -6.64
N ALA A 172 21.22 5.35 -5.89
CA ALA A 172 20.68 6.66 -5.54
C ALA A 172 21.61 7.38 -4.56
N ASP A 173 21.90 8.64 -4.83
CA ASP A 173 22.65 9.52 -3.93
C ASP A 173 21.71 10.15 -2.89
N ILE A 174 20.46 10.44 -3.28
CA ILE A 174 19.40 10.98 -2.44
C ILE A 174 18.18 10.08 -2.60
N VAL A 175 17.56 9.68 -1.50
CA VAL A 175 16.34 8.85 -1.49
C VAL A 175 15.16 9.62 -0.95
N ILE A 176 14.15 9.79 -1.80
CA ILE A 176 12.81 10.22 -1.41
C ILE A 176 11.98 8.97 -1.15
N ALA A 177 11.49 8.79 0.07
CA ALA A 177 10.62 7.65 0.40
C ALA A 177 9.17 8.08 0.56
N VAL A 178 8.24 7.22 0.13
CA VAL A 178 6.79 7.46 0.28
C VAL A 178 6.20 6.40 1.20
N ASP A 179 5.69 6.83 2.35
CA ASP A 179 5.06 6.00 3.38
C ASP A 179 3.55 6.18 3.39
N LEU A 180 2.80 5.15 3.01
CA LEU A 180 1.34 5.14 2.94
C LEU A 180 0.66 4.60 4.21
N GLN A 181 1.43 4.14 5.17
CA GLN A 181 0.91 3.49 6.38
C GLN A 181 1.07 4.40 7.63
N HIS A 182 1.29 5.69 7.43
CA HIS A 182 1.47 6.64 8.53
C HIS A 182 0.24 6.70 9.43
N ASP A 183 -0.96 6.72 8.85
CA ASP A 183 -2.23 6.88 9.56
C ASP A 183 -2.90 5.57 10.00
N ALA A 184 -2.27 4.43 9.76
CA ALA A 184 -2.84 3.12 10.10
C ALA A 184 -3.23 2.99 11.59
N HIS A 185 -2.58 3.75 12.48
CA HIS A 185 -2.92 3.80 13.89
C HIS A 185 -4.25 4.48 14.19
N LEU A 186 -4.61 5.52 13.44
CA LEU A 186 -5.87 6.25 13.65
C LEU A 186 -7.05 5.38 13.23
N MET A 187 -6.91 4.63 12.13
CA MET A 187 -7.95 3.72 11.66
C MET A 187 -8.12 2.48 12.56
N GLN A 188 -7.04 1.98 13.17
CA GLN A 188 -7.10 0.84 14.08
C GLN A 188 -7.77 1.17 15.41
N GLN A 189 -7.64 2.39 15.90
CA GLN A 189 -8.31 2.82 17.13
C GLN A 189 -9.83 2.79 17.00
N ASP A 190 -10.37 3.18 15.84
CA ASP A 190 -11.82 3.16 15.59
C ASP A 190 -12.39 1.74 15.41
N LEU A 191 -11.61 0.82 14.86
CA LEU A 191 -12.04 -0.57 14.62
C LEU A 191 -11.93 -1.47 15.87
N LEU A 192 -10.99 -1.17 16.78
CA LEU A 192 -10.68 -2.00 17.94
C LEU A 192 -10.99 -1.29 19.27
N SER A 193 -11.51 -0.05 19.26
CA SER A 193 -11.95 0.61 20.48
C SER A 193 -13.25 -0.03 20.96
N PHE A 194 -13.14 -0.84 22.00
CA PHE A 194 -14.27 -1.25 22.80
C PHE A 194 -14.73 -0.02 23.59
N ASN A 195 -15.82 0.60 23.19
CA ASN A 195 -16.56 1.49 24.07
C ASN A 195 -17.19 0.62 25.16
N VAL A 196 -16.45 0.38 26.22
CA VAL A 196 -17.00 -0.08 27.47
C VAL A 196 -17.77 1.11 28.03
N SER A 197 -19.03 1.26 27.66
CA SER A 197 -19.97 2.04 28.45
C SER A 197 -20.11 1.27 29.76
N GLU A 198 -19.44 1.74 30.82
CA GLU A 198 -19.76 1.35 32.17
C GLU A 198 -21.23 1.74 32.39
N GLU A 199 -22.15 0.80 32.18
CA GLU A 199 -23.48 0.90 32.73
C GLU A 199 -23.33 0.83 34.25
N ASN A 200 -23.31 1.97 34.89
CA ASN A 200 -23.69 2.07 36.29
C ASN A 200 -25.12 1.54 36.40
N SER A 201 -25.22 0.25 36.63
CA SER A 201 -26.51 -0.38 37.03
C SER A 201 -26.70 -0.15 38.54
N GLU A 202 -26.98 1.07 38.90
CA GLU A 202 -27.66 1.38 40.14
C GLU A 202 -28.99 2.03 39.80
N ASN A 203 -30.04 1.22 39.75
CA ASN A 203 -31.36 1.42 40.28
C ASN A 203 -32.29 0.34 39.70
N GLY A 204 -32.36 -0.74 40.42
CA GLY A 204 -33.37 -1.78 40.29
C GLY A 204 -34.70 -1.30 40.88
N ASP A 205 -35.75 -1.95 40.39
CA ASP A 205 -37.10 -1.99 40.97
C ASP A 205 -37.99 -0.75 40.82
N SER A 206 -38.70 -0.68 39.67
CA SER A 206 -40.10 -0.29 39.64
C SER A 206 -40.79 -0.24 38.26
N LEU A 207 -40.32 -0.96 37.26
CA LEU A 207 -41.01 -0.99 35.96
C LEU A 207 -41.90 -2.24 35.80
N PRO A 208 -43.17 -2.09 35.34
CA PRO A 208 -44.10 -3.20 35.10
C PRO A 208 -43.55 -4.13 33.99
N TRP A 209 -43.84 -5.43 34.10
CA TRP A 209 -43.32 -6.50 33.23
C TRP A 209 -43.48 -6.23 31.70
N HIS A 210 -44.58 -5.56 31.29
CA HIS A 210 -44.84 -5.21 29.89
C HIS A 210 -43.89 -4.09 29.38
N ALA A 211 -43.44 -3.18 30.25
CA ALA A 211 -42.42 -2.17 29.92
C ALA A 211 -41.06 -2.83 29.73
N ARG A 212 -40.69 -3.82 30.57
CA ARG A 212 -39.49 -4.63 30.42
C ARG A 212 -39.46 -5.44 29.12
N LEU A 213 -40.63 -5.92 28.65
CA LEU A 213 -40.75 -6.63 27.38
C LEU A 213 -40.57 -5.69 26.17
N LYS A 214 -41.14 -4.48 26.26
CA LYS A 214 -41.00 -3.44 25.21
C LYS A 214 -39.58 -2.90 25.12
N GLU A 215 -38.92 -2.76 26.24
CA GLU A 215 -37.50 -2.36 26.33
C GLU A 215 -36.58 -3.46 25.77
N ARG A 216 -36.84 -4.73 26.09
CA ARG A 216 -36.14 -5.88 25.49
C ARG A 216 -36.32 -6.01 23.98
N LEU A 217 -37.50 -5.75 23.44
CA LEU A 217 -37.79 -5.77 22.02
C LEU A 217 -37.27 -4.51 21.30
N GLY A 218 -37.25 -3.35 21.96
CA GLY A 218 -36.66 -2.11 21.45
C GLY A 218 -35.13 -2.09 21.47
N SER A 219 -34.51 -2.78 22.43
CA SER A 219 -33.06 -2.87 22.54
C SER A 219 -32.43 -3.85 21.52
N ILE A 220 -33.25 -4.68 20.86
CA ILE A 220 -32.74 -5.57 19.77
C ILE A 220 -32.35 -4.76 18.52
N THR A 221 -32.88 -3.54 18.35
CA THR A 221 -32.58 -2.70 17.18
C THR A 221 -31.48 -1.66 17.41
N THR A 222 -30.98 -1.49 18.64
CA THR A 222 -29.97 -0.44 18.96
C THR A 222 -28.71 -0.95 19.69
N ARG A 223 -28.66 -2.22 20.06
CA ARG A 223 -27.38 -2.81 20.48
C ARG A 223 -26.56 -3.12 19.23
N ARG A 224 -25.66 -2.23 18.86
CA ARG A 224 -24.48 -2.59 18.06
C ARG A 224 -23.75 -3.63 18.91
N ALA A 225 -24.09 -4.90 18.69
CA ALA A 225 -23.36 -6.01 19.27
C ALA A 225 -21.91 -5.82 18.84
N VAL A 226 -20.99 -5.70 19.79
CA VAL A 226 -19.55 -5.71 19.52
C VAL A 226 -19.26 -7.13 19.05
N THR A 227 -19.34 -7.34 17.74
CA THR A 227 -18.97 -8.60 17.11
C THR A 227 -17.44 -8.69 17.16
N ALA A 228 -16.93 -9.76 17.76
CA ALA A 228 -15.49 -10.02 17.74
C ALA A 228 -15.00 -10.02 16.27
N PRO A 229 -13.82 -9.45 15.99
CA PRO A 229 -13.28 -9.43 14.64
C PRO A 229 -13.10 -10.86 14.11
N THR A 230 -13.31 -11.04 12.82
CA THR A 230 -13.13 -12.32 12.13
C THR A 230 -11.65 -12.75 12.14
N ALA A 231 -11.39 -14.04 11.98
CA ALA A 231 -10.02 -14.56 11.91
C ALA A 231 -9.20 -13.88 10.80
N THR A 232 -9.83 -13.57 9.68
CA THR A 232 -9.20 -12.84 8.55
C THR A 232 -8.86 -11.41 8.92
N GLU A 233 -9.74 -10.70 9.61
CA GLU A 233 -9.49 -9.33 10.09
C GLU A 233 -8.36 -9.30 11.12
N ILE A 234 -8.35 -10.25 12.07
CA ILE A 234 -7.27 -10.39 13.06
C ILE A 234 -5.94 -10.62 12.36
N MET A 235 -5.90 -11.54 11.39
CA MET A 235 -4.69 -11.90 10.66
C MET A 235 -4.14 -10.71 9.85
N THR A 236 -5.01 -10.06 9.08
CA THR A 236 -4.65 -8.89 8.26
C THR A 236 -4.15 -7.72 9.13
N THR A 237 -4.87 -7.43 10.22
CA THR A 237 -4.47 -6.36 11.15
C THR A 237 -3.16 -6.68 11.86
N SER A 238 -2.95 -7.95 12.26
CA SER A 238 -1.69 -8.38 12.88
C SER A 238 -0.51 -8.22 11.93
N ILE A 239 -0.66 -8.59 10.66
CA ILE A 239 0.36 -8.38 9.63
C ILE A 239 0.66 -6.88 9.48
N GLN A 240 -0.36 -6.02 9.39
CA GLN A 240 -0.17 -4.56 9.31
C GLN A 240 0.57 -3.98 10.52
N VAL A 241 0.28 -4.49 11.73
CA VAL A 241 1.00 -4.08 12.95
C VAL A 241 2.48 -4.47 12.86
N LEU A 242 2.78 -5.69 12.39
CA LEU A 242 4.16 -6.18 12.23
C LEU A 242 4.89 -5.38 11.14
N GLU A 243 4.26 -5.14 9.98
CA GLU A 243 4.81 -4.30 8.91
C GLU A 243 5.16 -2.89 9.41
N ASN A 244 4.26 -2.26 10.18
CA ASN A 244 4.51 -0.93 10.75
C ASN A 244 5.69 -0.91 11.73
N ARG A 245 5.83 -1.94 12.56
CA ARG A 245 6.98 -2.08 13.47
C ARG A 245 8.28 -2.29 12.69
N LEU A 246 8.24 -3.19 11.70
CA LEU A 246 9.39 -3.47 10.84
C LEU A 246 9.83 -2.21 10.09
N LYS A 247 8.89 -1.50 9.48
CA LYS A 247 9.14 -0.23 8.79
C LYS A 247 9.88 0.78 9.68
N ARG A 248 9.38 1.01 10.91
CA ARG A 248 10.00 1.94 11.85
C ARG A 248 11.43 1.50 12.21
N ASN A 249 11.65 0.22 12.46
CA ASN A 249 12.97 -0.32 12.78
C ASN A 249 13.94 -0.15 11.61
N ARG A 250 13.50 -0.42 10.38
CA ARG A 250 14.33 -0.25 9.20
C ARG A 250 14.68 1.22 8.95
N MET A 251 13.71 2.13 9.03
CA MET A 251 13.95 3.57 8.89
C MET A 251 14.82 4.16 10.01
N ALA A 252 14.83 3.55 11.20
CA ALA A 252 15.76 3.97 12.25
C ALA A 252 17.23 3.63 11.93
N GLY A 253 17.45 2.53 11.18
CA GLY A 253 18.80 2.11 10.76
C GLY A 253 19.26 2.70 9.42
N ASP A 254 18.30 2.93 8.50
CA ASP A 254 18.53 3.48 7.15
C ASP A 254 17.42 4.49 6.82
N PRO A 255 17.49 5.73 7.36
CA PRO A 255 16.48 6.74 7.10
C PRO A 255 16.56 7.25 5.64
N PRO A 256 15.42 7.61 5.03
CA PRO A 256 15.43 8.32 3.75
C PRO A 256 15.93 9.76 3.95
N ASP A 257 16.38 10.39 2.88
CA ASP A 257 16.78 11.79 2.91
C ASP A 257 15.54 12.71 2.99
N ILE A 258 14.44 12.31 2.34
CA ILE A 258 13.13 12.99 2.43
C ILE A 258 12.04 11.93 2.58
N LEU A 259 11.14 12.13 3.54
CA LEU A 259 9.99 11.27 3.78
C LEU A 259 8.68 11.99 3.43
N ILE A 260 7.96 11.47 2.44
CA ILE A 260 6.64 11.96 2.02
C ILE A 260 5.57 11.01 2.57
N GLN A 261 4.56 11.55 3.26
CA GLN A 261 3.53 10.77 3.92
C GLN A 261 2.14 11.27 3.50
N PRO A 262 1.57 10.73 2.40
CA PRO A 262 0.19 11.00 2.03
C PRO A 262 -0.79 10.57 3.13
N VAL A 263 -1.73 11.45 3.48
CA VAL A 263 -2.72 11.20 4.53
C VAL A 263 -4.03 10.78 3.87
N CYS A 264 -4.39 9.50 4.01
CA CYS A 264 -5.57 8.89 3.38
C CYS A 264 -6.41 8.08 4.39
N PRO A 265 -6.83 8.64 5.53
CA PRO A 265 -7.49 7.86 6.61
C PRO A 265 -8.83 7.25 6.16
N GLN A 266 -9.49 7.85 5.18
CA GLN A 266 -10.79 7.39 4.66
C GLN A 266 -10.67 6.30 3.59
N ILE A 267 -9.46 5.86 3.22
CA ILE A 267 -9.24 4.84 2.18
C ILE A 267 -8.83 3.52 2.81
N SER A 268 -9.70 2.53 2.73
CA SER A 268 -9.44 1.17 3.21
C SER A 268 -8.60 0.38 2.20
N THR A 269 -8.13 -0.81 2.59
CA THR A 269 -7.22 -1.65 1.80
C THR A 269 -7.71 -1.95 0.38
N LEU A 270 -9.03 -2.10 0.18
CA LEU A 270 -9.62 -2.50 -1.11
C LEU A 270 -10.38 -1.37 -1.82
N ASP A 271 -10.31 -0.13 -1.34
CA ASP A 271 -11.05 1.01 -1.88
C ASP A 271 -10.40 1.62 -3.14
N PHE A 272 -10.00 0.79 -4.10
CA PHE A 272 -9.36 1.25 -5.35
C PHE A 272 -10.24 2.21 -6.17
N HIS A 273 -11.56 2.17 -6.00
CA HIS A 273 -12.50 3.13 -6.60
C HIS A 273 -12.34 4.57 -6.08
N ARG A 274 -11.53 4.77 -5.02
CA ARG A 274 -11.23 6.09 -4.45
C ARG A 274 -9.90 6.65 -4.95
N ALA A 275 -9.42 6.22 -6.12
CA ALA A 275 -8.14 6.60 -6.70
C ALA A 275 -7.94 8.13 -6.76
N HIS A 276 -8.95 8.89 -7.20
CA HIS A 276 -8.86 10.36 -7.27
C HIS A 276 -8.54 11.00 -5.91
N ALA A 277 -9.17 10.54 -4.83
CA ALA A 277 -8.90 11.06 -3.48
C ALA A 277 -7.48 10.71 -3.02
N ALA A 278 -6.99 9.50 -3.33
CA ALA A 278 -5.63 9.10 -3.02
C ALA A 278 -4.61 9.92 -3.80
N ILE A 279 -4.81 10.12 -5.12
CA ILE A 279 -3.93 10.93 -5.98
C ILE A 279 -3.82 12.36 -5.44
N ALA A 280 -4.96 12.98 -5.09
CA ALA A 280 -4.99 14.34 -4.51
C ALA A 280 -4.23 14.39 -3.18
N ALA A 281 -4.36 13.37 -2.32
CA ALA A 281 -3.60 13.29 -1.07
C ALA A 281 -2.09 13.17 -1.30
N GLY A 282 -1.67 12.45 -2.35
CA GLY A 282 -0.28 12.37 -2.78
C GLY A 282 0.29 13.72 -3.20
N GLN A 283 -0.45 14.48 -4.01
CA GLN A 283 -0.06 15.84 -4.43
C GLN A 283 0.11 16.77 -3.23
N LEU A 284 -0.88 16.79 -2.33
CA LEU A 284 -0.85 17.62 -1.12
C LEU A 284 0.33 17.25 -0.20
N ALA A 285 0.70 15.98 -0.13
CA ALA A 285 1.84 15.55 0.68
C ALA A 285 3.17 16.09 0.17
N VAL A 286 3.34 16.22 -1.15
CA VAL A 286 4.52 16.86 -1.76
C VAL A 286 4.53 18.36 -1.47
N GLU A 287 3.38 19.03 -1.61
CA GLU A 287 3.26 20.48 -1.31
C GLU A 287 3.68 20.79 0.13
N LYS A 288 3.32 19.95 1.09
CA LYS A 288 3.73 20.09 2.51
C LYS A 288 5.23 19.90 2.74
N LYS A 289 5.94 19.29 1.79
CA LYS A 289 7.38 19.01 1.87
C LYS A 289 8.22 19.89 0.96
N MET A 290 7.65 20.95 0.39
CA MET A 290 8.34 21.82 -0.56
C MET A 290 9.61 22.44 0.00
N ASP A 291 9.67 22.82 1.25
CA ASP A 291 10.85 23.41 1.87
C ASP A 291 12.05 22.43 1.86
N GLU A 292 11.77 21.12 2.05
CA GLU A 292 12.79 20.06 2.01
C GLU A 292 13.16 19.67 0.57
N LEU A 293 12.24 19.84 -0.39
CA LEU A 293 12.42 19.48 -1.80
C LEU A 293 13.08 20.57 -2.64
N LEU A 294 12.90 21.86 -2.30
CA LEU A 294 13.45 22.99 -3.06
C LEU A 294 14.97 22.93 -3.31
N PRO A 295 15.81 22.46 -2.38
CA PRO A 295 17.24 22.30 -2.64
C PRO A 295 17.54 21.35 -3.80
N LEU A 296 16.72 20.29 -4.00
CA LEU A 296 16.90 19.30 -5.07
C LEU A 296 16.61 19.89 -6.45
N VAL A 297 15.65 20.80 -6.55
CA VAL A 297 15.31 21.50 -7.80
C VAL A 297 16.49 22.35 -8.29
N ARG A 298 17.22 22.98 -7.36
CA ARG A 298 18.34 23.88 -7.67
C ARG A 298 19.62 23.17 -8.04
N THR A 299 19.74 21.87 -7.68
CA THR A 299 20.96 21.07 -7.94
C THR A 299 20.96 20.45 -9.35
N ASN A 300 19.82 20.46 -10.05
CA ASN A 300 19.66 19.95 -11.41
C ASN A 300 19.84 21.04 -12.51
N ILE A 301 20.23 22.27 -12.13
CA ILE A 301 20.63 23.36 -13.02
C ILE A 301 22.16 23.49 -12.97
#